data_d816b65423d86294f38ccdf35b51e760
#
_entry.id   d816b65423d86294f38ccdf35b51e760
#
_cell.length_a   1.000
_cell.length_b   1.000
_cell.length_c   1.000
_cell.angle_alpha   90.00
_cell.angle_beta   90.00
_cell.angle_gamma   90.00
#
_symmetry.space_group_name_H-M   'P 1'
#
loop_
_entity.id
_entity.type
_entity.pdbx_description
1 polymer ?
#
loop_
_entity_poly.entity_id
_entity_poly.type
_entity_poly.pdbx_seq_one_letter_code
_entity_poly.pdbx_strand_id
1 'polypeptide(L)'
;MSDYNSPRELLNAYRNGFLGVECDEEDVKKLLGELPMPMFGAAAYELYGAGEGKVSTPFKSLLKFDPGFGPSERQTTGDCVSHSTRNAVDITRAVEIDIKGEAESFEARGATEAIYQSRGHRGQGMSCSGAARYVHQNGGILLRKDYGKVDLSKYNSSLGANHRIPDSIYTTEAKKHQVKTISLISTVAEARDALANGYAISVCSGYGFSSKRDSNGIAKRSGGWSHAMAWIACDDSHEIYKETLFLVQNSWGKWNSGPKRLGQPDGSFWIRERDAAGMLSGRGSWVFSDVDGFPARDLPDYGTGDYL
;
A
#
# COMPACT_ATOMS: atom_id res chain seq x y z
N MET A 1 -13.99 15.93 -13.56
CA MET A 1 -14.26 14.68 -12.81
C MET A 1 -14.87 15.08 -11.49
N SER A 2 -15.95 14.41 -11.07
CA SER A 2 -16.57 14.69 -9.77
C SER A 2 -15.74 14.05 -8.68
N ASP A 3 -15.21 14.82 -7.76
CA ASP A 3 -14.58 14.32 -6.55
C ASP A 3 -15.65 13.82 -5.56
N TYR A 4 -15.33 12.75 -4.84
CA TYR A 4 -16.21 12.22 -3.82
C TYR A 4 -15.99 12.93 -2.49
N ASN A 5 -17.04 13.51 -1.93
CA ASN A 5 -16.95 14.37 -0.75
C ASN A 5 -16.98 13.58 0.58
N SER A 6 -17.33 12.30 0.55
CA SER A 6 -17.41 11.48 1.76
C SER A 6 -16.99 10.02 1.52
N PRO A 7 -16.55 9.28 2.58
CA PRO A 7 -16.30 7.85 2.49
C PRO A 7 -17.54 7.04 2.06
N ARG A 8 -18.74 7.51 2.40
CA ARG A 8 -20.01 6.87 2.02
C ARG A 8 -20.27 6.97 0.52
N GLU A 9 -19.95 8.11 -0.09
CA GLU A 9 -20.07 8.30 -1.53
C GLU A 9 -19.12 7.39 -2.29
N LEU A 10 -17.85 7.30 -1.86
CA LEU A 10 -16.88 6.36 -2.41
C LEU A 10 -17.39 4.91 -2.30
N LEU A 11 -17.81 4.49 -1.11
CA LEU A 11 -18.32 3.13 -0.91
C LEU A 11 -19.51 2.83 -1.83
N ASN A 12 -20.42 3.77 -2.01
CA ASN A 12 -21.56 3.60 -2.92
C ASN A 12 -21.10 3.52 -4.38
N ALA A 13 -20.14 4.34 -4.80
CA ALA A 13 -19.59 4.28 -6.15
C ALA A 13 -19.00 2.90 -6.45
N TYR A 14 -18.17 2.36 -5.55
CA TYR A 14 -17.58 1.03 -5.71
C TYR A 14 -18.64 -0.10 -5.71
N ARG A 15 -19.69 0.02 -4.90
CA ARG A 15 -20.84 -0.94 -4.91
C ARG A 15 -21.62 -0.90 -6.22
N ASN A 16 -21.63 0.25 -6.87
CA ASN A 16 -22.30 0.45 -8.17
C ASN A 16 -21.39 0.20 -9.38
N GLY A 17 -20.26 -0.50 -9.19
CA GLY A 17 -19.38 -0.93 -10.27
C GLY A 17 -18.34 0.10 -10.70
N PHE A 18 -18.04 1.11 -9.86
CA PHE A 18 -16.96 2.04 -10.12
C PHE A 18 -15.62 1.32 -10.23
N LEU A 19 -14.86 1.62 -11.28
CA LEU A 19 -13.55 1.03 -11.53
C LEU A 19 -12.44 1.89 -10.94
N GLY A 20 -11.85 1.43 -9.82
CA GLY A 20 -10.64 2.03 -9.25
C GLY A 20 -9.35 1.35 -9.72
N VAL A 21 -9.46 0.06 -10.07
CA VAL A 21 -8.36 -0.75 -10.58
C VAL A 21 -8.65 -1.16 -12.02
N GLU A 22 -7.71 -0.86 -12.90
CA GLU A 22 -7.68 -1.40 -14.26
C GLU A 22 -6.91 -2.71 -14.22
N CYS A 23 -7.57 -3.80 -14.56
CA CYS A 23 -6.96 -5.10 -14.64
C CYS A 23 -6.53 -5.37 -16.08
N ASP A 24 -5.22 -5.38 -16.31
CA ASP A 24 -4.64 -5.71 -17.59
C ASP A 24 -3.59 -6.81 -17.39
N GLU A 25 -3.97 -8.06 -17.71
CA GLU A 25 -3.07 -9.21 -17.61
C GLU A 25 -1.85 -9.07 -18.52
N GLU A 26 -2.01 -8.45 -19.70
CA GLU A 26 -0.91 -8.22 -20.62
C GLU A 26 0.07 -7.19 -20.05
N ASP A 27 -0.40 -6.17 -19.35
CA ASP A 27 0.46 -5.20 -18.66
C ASP A 27 1.24 -5.85 -17.52
N VAL A 28 0.61 -6.77 -16.76
CA VAL A 28 1.30 -7.59 -15.75
C VAL A 28 2.39 -8.43 -16.40
N LYS A 29 2.06 -9.20 -17.44
CA LYS A 29 3.03 -10.07 -18.16
C LYS A 29 4.19 -9.27 -18.73
N LYS A 30 3.89 -8.11 -19.33
CA LYS A 30 4.90 -7.21 -19.86
C LYS A 30 5.87 -6.73 -18.76
N LEU A 31 5.34 -6.27 -17.63
CA LEU A 31 6.17 -5.82 -16.52
C LEU A 31 7.03 -6.96 -15.95
N LEU A 32 6.47 -8.16 -15.80
CA LEU A 32 7.24 -9.33 -15.35
C LEU A 32 8.40 -9.66 -16.29
N GLY A 33 8.23 -9.47 -17.61
CA GLY A 33 9.30 -9.65 -18.60
C GLY A 33 10.38 -8.56 -18.59
N GLU A 34 10.09 -7.39 -18.01
CA GLU A 34 11.03 -6.25 -17.90
C GLU A 34 11.90 -6.32 -16.62
N LEU A 35 11.47 -7.06 -15.59
CA LEU A 35 12.10 -7.10 -14.28
C LEU A 35 13.17 -8.22 -14.20
N PRO A 36 14.32 -7.95 -13.57
CA PRO A 36 15.35 -8.97 -13.35
C PRO A 36 14.90 -10.05 -12.35
N MET A 37 14.08 -9.67 -11.38
CA MET A 37 13.54 -10.55 -10.33
C MET A 37 12.03 -10.31 -10.17
N PRO A 38 11.21 -10.81 -11.11
CA PRO A 38 9.81 -10.44 -11.21
C PRO A 38 8.92 -11.00 -10.09
N MET A 39 9.26 -12.18 -9.55
CA MET A 39 8.47 -12.86 -8.51
C MET A 39 9.14 -12.75 -7.16
N PHE A 40 8.38 -12.34 -6.14
CA PHE A 40 8.92 -12.14 -4.78
C PHE A 40 9.54 -13.41 -4.20
N GLY A 41 8.90 -14.56 -4.34
CA GLY A 41 9.44 -15.82 -3.81
C GLY A 41 10.82 -16.18 -4.38
N ALA A 42 11.13 -15.77 -5.62
CA ALA A 42 12.46 -15.94 -6.21
C ALA A 42 13.43 -14.81 -5.79
N ALA A 43 12.92 -13.56 -5.76
CA ALA A 43 13.72 -12.37 -5.41
C ALA A 43 14.14 -12.34 -3.92
N ALA A 44 13.36 -12.98 -3.07
CA ALA A 44 13.46 -12.96 -1.62
C ALA A 44 13.48 -14.39 -1.02
N TYR A 45 14.13 -15.34 -1.70
CA TYR A 45 14.15 -16.73 -1.25
C TYR A 45 14.71 -16.92 0.17
N GLU A 46 15.61 -16.04 0.59
CA GLU A 46 16.19 -16.04 1.95
C GLU A 46 15.18 -15.67 3.04
N LEU A 47 14.07 -15.05 2.64
CA LEU A 47 12.99 -14.66 3.55
C LEU A 47 11.93 -15.76 3.74
N TYR A 48 12.06 -16.89 3.05
CA TYR A 48 11.07 -17.97 3.13
C TYR A 48 10.89 -18.44 4.56
N GLY A 49 9.65 -18.43 5.06
CA GLY A 49 9.31 -18.80 6.43
C GLY A 49 9.64 -17.75 7.50
N ALA A 50 10.22 -16.61 7.13
CA ALA A 50 10.66 -15.58 8.10
C ALA A 50 9.52 -15.03 8.97
N GLY A 51 8.28 -15.07 8.49
CA GLY A 51 7.09 -14.61 9.20
C GLY A 51 6.32 -15.69 9.97
N GLU A 52 6.75 -16.97 9.90
CA GLU A 52 6.02 -18.06 10.55
C GLU A 52 5.92 -17.90 12.07
N GLY A 53 4.69 -18.01 12.58
CA GLY A 53 4.38 -17.87 13.99
C GLY A 53 4.53 -16.45 14.56
N LYS A 54 4.80 -15.43 13.72
CA LYS A 54 5.08 -14.06 14.17
C LYS A 54 3.90 -13.10 13.99
N VAL A 55 3.87 -12.09 14.87
CA VAL A 55 3.08 -10.88 14.68
C VAL A 55 4.00 -9.78 14.17
N SER A 56 3.74 -9.30 12.96
CA SER A 56 4.57 -8.31 12.28
C SER A 56 3.75 -7.05 11.98
N THR A 57 4.17 -5.92 12.52
CA THR A 57 3.42 -4.64 12.44
C THR A 57 4.27 -3.49 11.88
N PRO A 58 4.82 -3.61 10.65
CA PRO A 58 5.73 -2.62 10.07
C PRO A 58 5.12 -1.21 9.95
N PHE A 59 3.79 -1.08 9.91
CA PHE A 59 3.12 0.23 9.92
C PHE A 59 3.45 1.07 11.16
N LYS A 60 3.87 0.45 12.27
CA LYS A 60 4.22 1.17 13.49
C LYS A 60 5.48 2.02 13.30
N SER A 61 6.42 1.63 12.45
CA SER A 61 7.53 2.51 12.07
C SER A 61 7.02 3.79 11.40
N LEU A 62 6.05 3.69 10.50
CA LEU A 62 5.46 4.90 9.88
C LEU A 62 4.70 5.76 10.90
N LEU A 63 4.01 5.16 11.87
CA LEU A 63 3.31 5.90 12.93
C LEU A 63 4.25 6.72 13.83
N LYS A 64 5.53 6.31 13.98
CA LYS A 64 6.53 7.12 14.69
C LYS A 64 6.79 8.46 14.00
N PHE A 65 6.77 8.47 12.68
CA PHE A 65 7.05 9.66 11.85
C PHE A 65 5.78 10.41 11.45
N ASP A 66 4.67 9.71 11.23
CA ASP A 66 3.36 10.27 10.91
C ASP A 66 2.25 9.63 11.76
N PRO A 67 2.02 10.15 12.97
CA PRO A 67 0.95 9.65 13.85
C PRO A 67 -0.46 9.75 13.25
N GLY A 68 -0.63 10.59 12.24
CA GLY A 68 -1.89 10.76 11.50
C GLY A 68 -2.10 9.75 10.37
N PHE A 69 -1.17 8.82 10.17
CA PHE A 69 -1.27 7.80 9.12
C PHE A 69 -2.62 7.07 9.15
N GLY A 70 -3.17 6.88 7.98
CA GLY A 70 -4.47 6.23 7.79
C GLY A 70 -5.59 7.21 7.47
N PRO A 71 -6.05 8.03 8.43
CA PRO A 71 -7.15 8.98 8.17
C PRO A 71 -6.71 10.32 7.60
N SER A 72 -5.42 10.67 7.71
CA SER A 72 -4.90 11.99 7.38
C SER A 72 -5.08 12.37 5.90
N GLU A 73 -5.16 11.38 5.03
CA GLU A 73 -5.31 11.60 3.61
C GLU A 73 -6.31 10.62 2.99
N ARG A 74 -7.48 11.12 2.67
CA ARG A 74 -8.57 10.36 2.06
C ARG A 74 -8.60 10.62 0.56
N GLN A 75 -8.64 9.55 -0.26
CA GLN A 75 -8.88 9.70 -1.71
C GLN A 75 -10.22 10.40 -1.98
N THR A 76 -10.26 11.22 -3.01
CA THR A 76 -11.47 11.91 -3.48
C THR A 76 -11.82 11.57 -4.92
N THR A 77 -11.00 10.80 -5.60
CA THR A 77 -11.16 10.34 -7.00
C THR A 77 -10.78 8.87 -7.13
N GLY A 78 -10.72 8.31 -8.33
CA GLY A 78 -10.37 6.91 -8.60
C GLY A 78 -8.87 6.58 -8.51
N ASP A 79 -8.16 7.14 -7.54
CA ASP A 79 -6.71 7.03 -7.35
C ASP A 79 -6.28 6.05 -6.23
N CYS A 80 -7.12 5.05 -5.93
CA CYS A 80 -6.85 4.07 -4.88
C CYS A 80 -5.52 3.34 -5.08
N VAL A 81 -5.14 3.03 -6.32
CA VAL A 81 -3.87 2.38 -6.65
C VAL A 81 -2.70 3.25 -6.23
N SER A 82 -2.76 4.56 -6.50
CA SER A 82 -1.72 5.51 -6.08
C SER A 82 -1.60 5.59 -4.57
N HIS A 83 -2.72 5.60 -3.84
CA HIS A 83 -2.72 5.59 -2.38
C HIS A 83 -2.16 4.28 -1.83
N SER A 84 -2.53 3.14 -2.39
CA SER A 84 -2.03 1.83 -1.99
C SER A 84 -0.52 1.71 -2.23
N THR A 85 -0.06 2.07 -3.42
CA THR A 85 1.37 2.06 -3.79
C THR A 85 2.19 2.97 -2.88
N ARG A 86 1.75 4.23 -2.69
CA ARG A 86 2.39 5.19 -1.80
C ARG A 86 2.47 4.67 -0.36
N ASN A 87 1.39 4.10 0.18
CA ASN A 87 1.38 3.58 1.54
C ASN A 87 2.37 2.42 1.70
N ALA A 88 2.45 1.52 0.73
CA ALA A 88 3.42 0.43 0.75
C ALA A 88 4.86 0.95 0.73
N VAL A 89 5.17 1.88 -0.17
CA VAL A 89 6.52 2.49 -0.26
C VAL A 89 6.86 3.27 1.01
N ASP A 90 5.95 4.08 1.54
CA ASP A 90 6.18 4.88 2.76
C ASP A 90 6.46 4.00 3.98
N ILE A 91 5.73 2.89 4.15
CA ILE A 91 5.97 1.97 5.27
C ILE A 91 7.32 1.27 5.12
N THR A 92 7.65 0.75 3.94
CA THR A 92 8.94 0.12 3.67
C THR A 92 10.11 1.07 3.98
N ARG A 93 9.99 2.33 3.55
CA ARG A 93 10.96 3.39 3.81
C ARG A 93 11.05 3.75 5.30
N ALA A 94 9.89 3.87 5.97
CA ALA A 94 9.86 4.16 7.40
C ALA A 94 10.51 3.06 8.24
N VAL A 95 10.30 1.79 7.88
CA VAL A 95 10.96 0.64 8.52
C VAL A 95 12.47 0.71 8.36
N GLU A 96 12.97 1.02 7.17
CA GLU A 96 14.40 1.14 6.91
C GLU A 96 15.04 2.21 7.78
N ILE A 97 14.46 3.42 7.79
CA ILE A 97 14.94 4.55 8.61
C ILE A 97 14.91 4.18 10.10
N ASP A 98 13.84 3.53 10.56
CA ASP A 98 13.68 3.14 11.96
C ASP A 98 14.69 2.07 12.40
N ILE A 99 15.00 1.09 11.55
CA ILE A 99 15.99 0.02 11.83
C ILE A 99 17.42 0.57 11.84
N LYS A 100 17.76 1.38 10.86
CA LYS A 100 19.14 1.87 10.72
C LYS A 100 19.49 2.89 11.79
N GLY A 101 18.50 3.54 12.40
CA GLY A 101 18.73 4.62 13.36
C GLY A 101 19.55 5.78 12.74
N GLU A 102 19.56 5.85 11.39
CA GLU A 102 20.33 6.85 10.67
C GLU A 102 19.69 8.24 10.80
N ALA A 103 20.54 9.27 10.63
CA ALA A 103 20.13 10.67 10.59
C ALA A 103 19.26 11.02 9.35
N GLU A 104 18.92 10.06 8.51
CA GLU A 104 17.96 10.25 7.44
C GLU A 104 16.57 10.46 8.06
N SER A 105 16.15 11.71 8.06
CA SER A 105 14.83 12.05 8.59
C SER A 105 13.76 11.58 7.61
N PHE A 106 12.69 11.02 8.14
CA PHE A 106 11.46 10.84 7.37
C PHE A 106 10.85 12.23 7.10
N GLU A 107 11.28 12.87 6.01
CA GLU A 107 10.91 14.26 5.69
C GLU A 107 9.39 14.45 5.55
N ALA A 108 8.74 13.58 4.80
CA ALA A 108 7.30 13.61 4.54
C ALA A 108 6.83 12.31 3.89
N ARG A 109 5.52 12.13 3.83
CA ARG A 109 4.87 11.06 3.07
C ARG A 109 5.01 11.27 1.57
N GLY A 110 4.87 10.19 0.80
CA GLY A 110 4.78 10.25 -0.65
C GLY A 110 3.54 11.00 -1.15
N ALA A 111 3.65 11.65 -2.30
CA ALA A 111 2.54 12.29 -3.01
C ALA A 111 1.90 11.33 -3.99
N THR A 112 0.60 11.11 -3.87
CA THR A 112 -0.15 10.17 -4.70
C THR A 112 -0.41 10.70 -6.12
N GLU A 113 -0.45 12.01 -6.29
CA GLU A 113 -0.85 12.69 -7.52
C GLU A 113 0.08 12.38 -8.69
N ALA A 114 1.39 12.31 -8.45
CA ALA A 114 2.35 11.99 -9.49
C ALA A 114 2.21 10.54 -9.96
N ILE A 115 1.98 9.61 -9.04
CA ILE A 115 1.69 8.21 -9.36
C ILE A 115 0.39 8.14 -10.17
N TYR A 116 -0.67 8.84 -9.75
CA TYR A 116 -1.95 8.85 -10.45
C TYR A 116 -1.88 9.46 -11.85
N GLN A 117 -1.04 10.46 -12.04
CA GLN A 117 -0.80 11.09 -13.34
C GLN A 117 -0.29 10.09 -14.38
N SER A 118 0.51 9.11 -13.95
CA SER A 118 1.16 8.13 -14.85
C SER A 118 0.20 7.16 -15.56
N ARG A 119 -1.10 7.15 -15.19
CA ARG A 119 -2.08 6.24 -15.79
C ARG A 119 -2.32 6.42 -17.29
N GLY A 120 -1.82 7.50 -17.89
CA GLY A 120 -1.82 7.71 -19.33
C GLY A 120 -3.15 8.14 -19.95
N HIS A 121 -4.23 8.21 -19.16
CA HIS A 121 -5.56 8.65 -19.63
C HIS A 121 -6.23 9.61 -18.64
N ARG A 122 -7.36 10.18 -19.01
CA ARG A 122 -8.12 11.12 -18.15
C ARG A 122 -9.30 10.46 -17.41
N GLY A 123 -9.50 9.19 -17.59
CA GLY A 123 -10.53 8.41 -16.88
C GLY A 123 -10.20 8.21 -15.40
N GLN A 124 -11.12 7.59 -14.67
CA GLN A 124 -10.92 7.13 -13.30
C GLN A 124 -10.22 5.76 -13.29
N GLY A 125 -9.51 5.45 -12.22
CA GLY A 125 -8.78 4.20 -12.09
C GLY A 125 -7.37 4.24 -12.67
N MET A 126 -6.60 3.20 -12.41
CA MET A 126 -5.31 2.95 -13.03
C MET A 126 -4.87 1.50 -12.85
N SER A 127 -3.89 1.06 -13.66
CA SER A 127 -3.25 -0.24 -13.53
C SER A 127 -2.32 -0.30 -12.31
N CYS A 128 -2.37 -1.40 -11.55
CA CYS A 128 -1.47 -1.65 -10.44
C CYS A 128 -0.03 -1.87 -10.93
N SER A 129 0.12 -2.60 -12.02
CA SER A 129 1.42 -2.80 -12.67
C SER A 129 1.97 -1.50 -13.24
N GLY A 130 1.09 -0.64 -13.80
CA GLY A 130 1.46 0.69 -14.26
C GLY A 130 2.00 1.57 -13.14
N ALA A 131 1.37 1.57 -11.96
CA ALA A 131 1.86 2.30 -10.80
C ALA A 131 3.20 1.76 -10.30
N ALA A 132 3.34 0.43 -10.18
CA ALA A 132 4.60 -0.20 -9.76
C ALA A 132 5.74 0.09 -10.75
N ARG A 133 5.47 -0.07 -12.05
CA ARG A 133 6.43 0.29 -13.12
C ARG A 133 6.87 1.76 -13.01
N TYR A 134 5.90 2.66 -12.82
CA TYR A 134 6.19 4.10 -12.80
C TYR A 134 7.13 4.49 -11.65
N VAL A 135 6.87 4.03 -10.43
CA VAL A 135 7.74 4.36 -9.29
C VAL A 135 9.11 3.72 -9.44
N HIS A 136 9.19 2.52 -10.00
CA HIS A 136 10.46 1.82 -10.24
C HIS A 136 11.29 2.49 -11.35
N GLN A 137 10.72 2.74 -12.52
CA GLN A 137 11.43 3.34 -13.67
C GLN A 137 11.90 4.76 -13.40
N ASN A 138 11.18 5.53 -12.58
CA ASN A 138 11.61 6.87 -12.15
C ASN A 138 12.52 6.82 -10.91
N GLY A 139 12.79 5.64 -10.38
CA GLY A 139 13.71 5.41 -9.27
C GLY A 139 13.15 5.81 -7.91
N GLY A 140 11.84 6.09 -7.78
CA GLY A 140 11.24 6.44 -6.49
C GLY A 140 9.94 7.22 -6.57
N ILE A 141 9.63 7.96 -5.51
CA ILE A 141 8.39 8.74 -5.35
C ILE A 141 8.67 10.21 -5.01
N LEU A 142 7.75 11.09 -5.37
CA LEU A 142 7.73 12.47 -4.86
C LEU A 142 7.18 12.51 -3.44
N LEU A 143 7.70 13.42 -2.61
CA LEU A 143 7.18 13.66 -1.27
C LEU A 143 6.08 14.74 -1.26
N ARG A 144 5.33 14.78 -0.14
CA ARG A 144 4.40 15.85 0.20
C ARG A 144 5.14 17.12 0.56
N LYS A 145 5.51 17.93 -0.44
CA LYS A 145 6.14 19.25 -0.26
C LYS A 145 5.83 20.19 -1.43
N ASP A 146 6.13 21.45 -1.25
CA ASP A 146 6.10 22.43 -2.34
C ASP A 146 7.42 22.34 -3.17
N TYR A 147 7.28 22.15 -4.47
CA TYR A 147 8.37 22.10 -5.44
C TYR A 147 8.52 23.41 -6.22
N GLY A 148 7.86 24.48 -5.80
CA GLY A 148 7.87 25.79 -6.45
C GLY A 148 7.04 25.86 -7.72
N LYS A 149 7.20 24.91 -8.66
CA LYS A 149 6.38 24.82 -9.88
C LYS A 149 5.06 24.09 -9.65
N VAL A 150 4.98 23.26 -8.62
CA VAL A 150 3.78 22.55 -8.17
C VAL A 150 3.84 22.35 -6.67
N ASP A 151 2.77 22.69 -5.98
CA ASP A 151 2.62 22.44 -4.55
C ASP A 151 1.91 21.11 -4.32
N LEU A 152 2.67 20.13 -3.80
CA LEU A 152 2.19 18.80 -3.39
C LEU A 152 2.12 18.65 -1.87
N SER A 153 2.29 19.73 -1.10
CA SER A 153 2.29 19.69 0.38
C SER A 153 0.96 19.19 0.96
N LYS A 154 -0.12 19.35 0.20
CA LYS A 154 -1.46 18.83 0.53
C LYS A 154 -2.01 18.02 -0.63
N TYR A 155 -2.78 16.98 -0.31
CA TYR A 155 -3.46 16.18 -1.31
C TYR A 155 -4.43 17.03 -2.14
N ASN A 156 -4.24 16.95 -3.47
CA ASN A 156 -5.10 17.60 -4.44
C ASN A 156 -5.27 16.68 -5.67
N SER A 157 -6.34 15.88 -5.66
CA SER A 157 -6.64 14.92 -6.72
C SER A 157 -6.57 15.51 -8.12
N SER A 158 -6.92 16.81 -8.27
CA SER A 158 -6.97 17.48 -9.58
C SER A 158 -5.59 17.63 -10.24
N LEU A 159 -4.51 17.67 -9.47
CA LEU A 159 -3.15 17.76 -10.03
C LEU A 159 -2.79 16.52 -10.82
N GLY A 160 -2.96 15.34 -10.23
CA GLY A 160 -2.73 14.06 -10.91
C GLY A 160 -3.79 13.76 -11.96
N ALA A 161 -5.08 14.03 -11.66
CA ALA A 161 -6.18 13.77 -12.58
C ALA A 161 -6.08 14.56 -13.88
N ASN A 162 -5.51 15.77 -13.85
CA ASN A 162 -5.38 16.65 -15.01
C ASN A 162 -3.94 16.78 -15.55
N HIS A 163 -3.04 15.90 -15.15
CA HIS A 163 -1.64 15.87 -15.62
C HIS A 163 -0.92 17.21 -15.45
N ARG A 164 -0.98 17.78 -14.23
CA ARG A 164 -0.42 19.11 -13.93
C ARG A 164 0.95 19.09 -13.27
N ILE A 165 1.50 17.91 -13.01
CA ILE A 165 2.82 17.76 -12.41
C ILE A 165 3.86 17.68 -13.52
N PRO A 166 4.85 18.59 -13.57
CA PRO A 166 5.89 18.54 -14.58
C PRO A 166 6.79 17.31 -14.45
N ASP A 167 6.99 16.57 -15.55
CA ASP A 167 7.84 15.39 -15.58
C ASP A 167 9.28 15.67 -15.11
N SER A 168 9.77 16.87 -15.37
CA SER A 168 11.10 17.31 -14.93
C SER A 168 11.27 17.31 -13.39
N ILE A 169 10.20 17.56 -12.64
CA ILE A 169 10.23 17.48 -11.17
C ILE A 169 10.30 16.02 -10.75
N TYR A 170 9.46 15.18 -11.37
CA TYR A 170 9.43 13.77 -11.01
C TYR A 170 10.78 13.10 -11.26
N THR A 171 11.34 13.25 -12.44
CA THR A 171 12.60 12.59 -12.82
C THR A 171 13.82 13.02 -12.00
N THR A 172 13.81 14.23 -11.43
CA THR A 172 14.91 14.73 -10.60
C THR A 172 14.72 14.46 -9.12
N GLU A 173 13.50 14.60 -8.60
CA GLU A 173 13.24 14.56 -7.15
C GLU A 173 12.87 13.15 -6.65
N ALA A 174 12.18 12.34 -7.47
CA ALA A 174 11.76 11.00 -7.07
C ALA A 174 12.95 10.10 -6.69
N LYS A 175 14.07 10.22 -7.39
CA LYS A 175 15.30 9.44 -7.14
C LYS A 175 15.92 9.66 -5.76
N LYS A 176 15.54 10.72 -5.08
CA LYS A 176 15.99 10.99 -3.69
C LYS A 176 15.27 10.08 -2.69
N HIS A 177 14.14 9.45 -3.09
CA HIS A 177 13.31 8.60 -2.26
C HIS A 177 13.06 7.29 -3.02
N GLN A 178 14.08 6.45 -3.02
CA GLN A 178 14.28 5.37 -3.97
C GLN A 178 13.25 4.24 -3.89
N VAL A 179 12.92 3.67 -5.06
CA VAL A 179 12.30 2.36 -5.24
C VAL A 179 13.17 1.62 -6.27
N LYS A 180 14.11 0.80 -5.79
CA LYS A 180 15.06 0.10 -6.63
C LYS A 180 14.57 -1.26 -7.10
N THR A 181 13.79 -1.94 -6.27
CA THR A 181 13.29 -3.27 -6.59
C THR A 181 11.78 -3.31 -6.42
N ILE A 182 11.11 -3.92 -7.37
CA ILE A 182 9.69 -4.30 -7.28
C ILE A 182 9.55 -5.76 -7.66
N SER A 183 8.64 -6.48 -6.99
CA SER A 183 8.32 -7.86 -7.34
C SER A 183 6.82 -8.14 -7.12
N LEU A 184 6.30 -9.08 -7.90
CA LEU A 184 4.93 -9.55 -7.77
C LEU A 184 4.83 -10.50 -6.57
N ILE A 185 3.84 -10.29 -5.71
CA ILE A 185 3.43 -11.22 -4.66
C ILE A 185 2.20 -11.98 -5.13
N SER A 186 2.22 -13.30 -5.01
CA SER A 186 1.18 -14.18 -5.51
C SER A 186 0.59 -15.12 -4.45
N THR A 187 1.28 -15.31 -3.32
CA THR A 187 0.84 -16.23 -2.27
C THR A 187 0.75 -15.56 -0.90
N VAL A 188 -0.05 -16.16 -0.03
CA VAL A 188 -0.20 -15.72 1.37
C VAL A 188 1.12 -15.86 2.14
N ALA A 189 1.87 -16.92 1.90
CA ALA A 189 3.17 -17.15 2.51
C ALA A 189 4.17 -16.05 2.13
N GLU A 190 4.26 -15.69 0.83
CA GLU A 190 5.10 -14.58 0.37
C GLU A 190 4.69 -13.26 1.04
N ALA A 191 3.38 -12.99 1.15
CA ALA A 191 2.88 -11.76 1.78
C ALA A 191 3.20 -11.71 3.28
N ARG A 192 3.08 -12.84 4.00
CA ARG A 192 3.48 -12.97 5.40
C ARG A 192 4.96 -12.65 5.58
N ASP A 193 5.81 -13.29 4.76
CA ASP A 193 7.26 -13.17 4.87
C ASP A 193 7.75 -11.78 4.46
N ALA A 194 7.11 -11.14 3.46
CA ALA A 194 7.38 -9.75 3.10
C ALA A 194 7.08 -8.79 4.26
N LEU A 195 5.89 -8.90 4.87
CA LEU A 195 5.49 -8.04 5.98
C LEU A 195 6.34 -8.26 7.23
N ALA A 196 6.80 -9.51 7.48
CA ALA A 196 7.70 -9.82 8.59
C ALA A 196 9.09 -9.18 8.45
N ASN A 197 9.46 -8.79 7.24
CA ASN A 197 10.70 -8.08 6.95
C ASN A 197 10.48 -6.58 6.63
N GLY A 198 9.30 -6.04 6.94
CA GLY A 198 9.00 -4.62 6.78
C GLY A 198 8.64 -4.18 5.37
N TYR A 199 8.44 -5.11 4.45
CA TYR A 199 8.03 -4.83 3.08
C TYR A 199 6.50 -4.83 2.98
N ALA A 200 5.89 -3.66 3.00
CA ALA A 200 4.46 -3.52 2.81
C ALA A 200 4.05 -3.71 1.33
N ILE A 201 2.79 -4.06 1.11
CA ILE A 201 2.32 -4.56 -0.18
C ILE A 201 1.18 -3.68 -0.71
N SER A 202 1.22 -3.30 -1.98
CA SER A 202 0.09 -2.74 -2.70
C SER A 202 -0.73 -3.86 -3.30
N VAL A 203 -1.95 -4.08 -2.80
CA VAL A 203 -2.80 -5.21 -3.20
C VAL A 203 -3.98 -4.72 -4.01
N CYS A 204 -4.11 -5.24 -5.21
CA CYS A 204 -5.18 -4.95 -6.14
C CYS A 204 -6.15 -6.13 -6.24
N SER A 205 -7.42 -5.90 -5.94
CA SER A 205 -8.40 -6.99 -5.89
C SER A 205 -9.81 -6.59 -6.30
N GLY A 206 -10.65 -7.61 -6.47
CA GLY A 206 -12.09 -7.48 -6.65
C GLY A 206 -12.89 -7.63 -5.35
N TYR A 207 -12.25 -7.68 -4.18
CA TYR A 207 -12.90 -8.00 -2.91
C TYR A 207 -13.36 -6.75 -2.18
N GLY A 208 -14.66 -6.72 -1.80
CA GLY A 208 -15.24 -5.73 -0.91
C GLY A 208 -15.40 -6.26 0.51
N PHE A 209 -15.48 -5.35 1.48
CA PHE A 209 -15.56 -5.67 2.90
C PHE A 209 -16.62 -4.85 3.62
N SER A 210 -17.09 -5.36 4.76
CA SER A 210 -18.00 -4.65 5.66
C SER A 210 -17.32 -3.43 6.27
N SER A 211 -18.07 -2.34 6.43
CA SER A 211 -17.62 -1.17 7.20
C SER A 211 -17.67 -1.39 8.71
N LYS A 212 -18.16 -2.55 9.18
CA LYS A 212 -18.13 -2.93 10.59
C LYS A 212 -17.11 -4.08 10.78
N ARG A 213 -16.20 -3.89 11.71
CA ARG A 213 -15.31 -4.94 12.20
C ARG A 213 -16.03 -5.74 13.29
N ASP A 214 -15.71 -7.02 13.42
CA ASP A 214 -16.16 -7.85 14.52
C ASP A 214 -15.38 -7.56 15.83
N SER A 215 -15.60 -8.35 16.86
CA SER A 215 -14.94 -8.21 18.17
C SER A 215 -13.42 -8.36 18.11
N ASN A 216 -12.89 -8.99 17.06
CA ASN A 216 -11.46 -9.22 16.85
C ASN A 216 -10.83 -8.25 15.82
N GLY A 217 -11.57 -7.20 15.44
CA GLY A 217 -11.08 -6.20 14.49
C GLY A 217 -11.14 -6.64 13.01
N ILE A 218 -11.82 -7.75 12.71
CA ILE A 218 -11.89 -8.35 11.36
C ILE A 218 -13.10 -7.80 10.61
N ALA A 219 -12.90 -7.39 9.36
CA ALA A 219 -13.97 -7.05 8.44
C ALA A 219 -14.38 -8.28 7.63
N LYS A 220 -15.69 -8.60 7.65
CA LYS A 220 -16.25 -9.67 6.85
C LYS A 220 -16.27 -9.26 5.37
N ARG A 221 -15.93 -10.20 4.49
CA ARG A 221 -16.10 -10.01 3.05
C ARG A 221 -17.55 -9.62 2.71
N SER A 222 -17.73 -8.59 1.86
CA SER A 222 -19.03 -8.04 1.50
C SER A 222 -18.98 -7.37 0.12
N GLY A 223 -19.61 -7.97 -0.85
CA GLY A 223 -19.64 -7.47 -2.23
C GLY A 223 -18.31 -7.54 -2.97
N GLY A 224 -18.22 -6.82 -4.07
CA GLY A 224 -17.03 -6.70 -4.90
C GLY A 224 -16.65 -5.25 -5.10
N TRP A 225 -15.35 -4.96 -5.01
CA TRP A 225 -14.76 -3.65 -5.29
C TRP A 225 -13.63 -3.82 -6.30
N SER A 226 -13.60 -3.03 -7.35
CA SER A 226 -12.39 -2.91 -8.18
C SER A 226 -11.46 -1.90 -7.50
N HIS A 227 -10.69 -2.35 -6.49
CA HIS A 227 -10.04 -1.46 -5.53
C HIS A 227 -8.64 -1.93 -5.14
N ALA A 228 -7.76 -0.97 -4.86
CA ALA A 228 -6.43 -1.23 -4.33
C ALA A 228 -6.32 -0.75 -2.87
N MET A 229 -5.69 -1.59 -2.04
CA MET A 229 -5.46 -1.31 -0.62
C MET A 229 -4.07 -1.80 -0.21
N ALA A 230 -3.42 -1.10 0.71
CA ALA A 230 -2.13 -1.54 1.22
C ALA A 230 -2.29 -2.59 2.33
N TRP A 231 -1.51 -3.68 2.26
CA TRP A 231 -1.34 -4.59 3.40
C TRP A 231 -0.14 -4.14 4.21
N ILE A 232 -0.38 -3.93 5.50
CA ILE A 232 0.52 -3.17 6.38
C ILE A 232 0.94 -3.91 7.65
N ALA A 233 0.38 -5.09 7.90
CA ALA A 233 0.76 -5.98 9.00
C ALA A 233 0.28 -7.41 8.72
N CYS A 234 0.88 -8.36 9.43
CA CYS A 234 0.51 -9.77 9.45
C CYS A 234 0.51 -10.29 10.89
N ASP A 235 -0.44 -11.14 11.20
CA ASP A 235 -0.48 -11.90 12.45
C ASP A 235 -0.58 -13.39 12.13
N ASP A 236 0.53 -14.09 12.26
CA ASP A 236 0.67 -15.53 12.04
C ASP A 236 0.81 -16.29 13.39
N SER A 237 0.53 -15.64 14.52
CA SER A 237 0.61 -16.27 15.84
C SER A 237 -0.43 -17.36 16.06
N HIS A 238 -1.50 -17.34 15.27
CA HIS A 238 -2.65 -18.24 15.36
C HIS A 238 -3.41 -18.21 16.72
N GLU A 239 -3.19 -17.15 17.51
CA GLU A 239 -3.83 -17.01 18.83
C GLU A 239 -5.34 -16.75 18.75
N ILE A 240 -5.78 -15.95 17.75
CA ILE A 240 -7.20 -15.58 17.61
C ILE A 240 -7.94 -16.59 16.72
N TYR A 241 -7.33 -16.92 15.60
CA TYR A 241 -7.82 -17.91 14.64
C TYR A 241 -6.66 -18.86 14.31
N LYS A 242 -6.96 -20.10 13.97
CA LYS A 242 -5.94 -21.07 13.53
C LYS A 242 -5.55 -20.80 12.06
N GLU A 243 -5.30 -19.55 11.74
CA GLU A 243 -4.96 -19.08 10.39
C GLU A 243 -4.25 -17.73 10.46
N THR A 244 -3.51 -17.39 9.43
CA THR A 244 -2.85 -16.10 9.26
C THR A 244 -3.86 -14.97 9.02
N LEU A 245 -3.64 -13.81 9.64
CA LEU A 245 -4.44 -12.61 9.45
C LEU A 245 -3.59 -11.50 8.84
N PHE A 246 -4.20 -10.68 7.97
CA PHE A 246 -3.54 -9.53 7.35
C PHE A 246 -4.27 -8.24 7.68
N LEU A 247 -3.52 -7.19 8.03
CA LEU A 247 -4.06 -5.85 8.24
C LEU A 247 -4.05 -5.07 6.94
N VAL A 248 -5.22 -4.62 6.54
CA VAL A 248 -5.47 -3.87 5.31
C VAL A 248 -5.74 -2.40 5.63
N GLN A 249 -4.99 -1.48 5.03
CA GLN A 249 -5.24 -0.05 5.09
C GLN A 249 -5.98 0.42 3.84
N ASN A 250 -7.19 0.93 4.05
CA ASN A 250 -7.98 1.56 3.00
C ASN A 250 -7.71 3.07 2.92
N SER A 251 -7.94 3.66 1.76
CA SER A 251 -7.74 5.08 1.45
C SER A 251 -9.02 5.94 1.61
N TRP A 252 -10.00 5.51 2.38
CA TRP A 252 -11.28 6.22 2.56
C TRP A 252 -11.40 6.97 3.90
N GLY A 253 -10.28 7.26 4.55
CA GLY A 253 -10.28 7.89 5.86
C GLY A 253 -10.95 7.01 6.93
N LYS A 254 -11.66 7.59 7.86
CA LYS A 254 -12.40 6.89 8.95
C LYS A 254 -13.71 6.24 8.44
N TRP A 255 -13.64 5.40 7.42
CA TRP A 255 -14.82 4.84 6.77
C TRP A 255 -15.48 3.67 7.52
N ASN A 256 -14.76 3.02 8.41
CA ASN A 256 -15.20 1.84 9.14
C ASN A 256 -15.23 2.06 10.66
N SER A 257 -15.90 1.15 11.36
CA SER A 257 -16.10 1.20 12.81
C SER A 257 -15.93 -0.17 13.46
N GLY A 258 -15.90 -0.21 14.78
CA GLY A 258 -15.75 -1.41 15.60
C GLY A 258 -14.36 -1.50 16.24
N PRO A 259 -14.10 -2.55 17.04
CA PRO A 259 -12.87 -2.76 17.76
C PRO A 259 -11.63 -2.70 16.87
N LYS A 260 -10.53 -2.29 17.45
CA LYS A 260 -9.18 -2.29 16.86
C LYS A 260 -8.29 -3.23 17.65
N ARG A 261 -7.21 -3.71 17.02
CA ARG A 261 -6.19 -4.51 17.69
C ARG A 261 -4.80 -4.12 17.21
N LEU A 262 -3.80 -4.37 18.05
CA LEU A 262 -2.37 -4.12 17.77
C LEU A 262 -2.07 -2.66 17.36
N GLY A 263 -2.87 -1.68 17.86
CA GLY A 263 -2.67 -0.27 17.53
C GLY A 263 -2.96 0.10 16.07
N GLN A 264 -3.79 -0.68 15.37
CA GLN A 264 -4.10 -0.44 13.96
C GLN A 264 -4.63 0.97 13.70
N PRO A 265 -4.23 1.61 12.57
CA PRO A 265 -4.68 2.95 12.24
C PRO A 265 -6.17 3.00 11.89
N ASP A 266 -6.79 4.17 12.01
CA ASP A 266 -8.16 4.39 11.56
C ASP A 266 -8.31 4.06 10.07
N GLY A 267 -9.47 3.52 9.69
CA GLY A 267 -9.75 3.13 8.31
C GLY A 267 -9.17 1.78 7.90
N SER A 268 -8.36 1.13 8.75
CA SER A 268 -7.84 -0.21 8.53
C SER A 268 -8.76 -1.30 9.11
N PHE A 269 -8.53 -2.53 8.68
CA PHE A 269 -9.25 -3.71 9.14
C PHE A 269 -8.44 -4.98 8.89
N TRP A 270 -8.61 -5.97 9.77
CA TRP A 270 -8.02 -7.28 9.58
C TRP A 270 -8.88 -8.14 8.64
N ILE A 271 -8.23 -9.00 7.87
CA ILE A 271 -8.86 -9.99 7.00
C ILE A 271 -8.29 -11.38 7.28
N ARG A 272 -9.05 -12.40 6.95
CA ARG A 272 -8.68 -13.80 7.13
C ARG A 272 -7.84 -14.30 5.94
N GLU A 273 -7.02 -15.31 6.17
CA GLU A 273 -6.14 -15.94 5.17
C GLU A 273 -6.87 -16.29 3.87
N ARG A 274 -8.08 -16.89 3.99
CA ARG A 274 -8.88 -17.25 2.81
C ARG A 274 -9.24 -16.05 1.94
N ASP A 275 -9.58 -14.93 2.55
CA ASP A 275 -9.92 -13.72 1.82
C ASP A 275 -8.66 -13.08 1.23
N ALA A 276 -7.55 -13.15 1.98
CA ALA A 276 -6.23 -12.71 1.53
C ALA A 276 -5.76 -13.48 0.28
N ALA A 277 -5.84 -14.80 0.29
CA ALA A 277 -5.51 -15.65 -0.86
C ALA A 277 -6.34 -15.28 -2.10
N GLY A 278 -7.65 -15.05 -1.91
CA GLY A 278 -8.51 -14.61 -3.00
C GLY A 278 -8.21 -13.20 -3.51
N MET A 279 -7.71 -12.29 -2.68
CA MET A 279 -7.28 -10.96 -3.11
C MET A 279 -6.01 -11.00 -3.95
N LEU A 280 -5.08 -11.90 -3.65
CA LEU A 280 -3.82 -12.03 -4.38
C LEU A 280 -4.01 -12.69 -5.77
N SER A 281 -5.11 -13.45 -5.94
CA SER A 281 -5.36 -14.15 -7.21
C SER A 281 -5.69 -13.17 -8.35
N GLY A 282 -4.76 -12.96 -9.27
CA GLY A 282 -5.05 -12.51 -10.62
C GLY A 282 -5.03 -11.01 -10.94
N ARG A 283 -4.60 -10.10 -10.04
CA ARG A 283 -4.68 -8.65 -10.36
C ARG A 283 -3.37 -7.86 -10.22
N GLY A 284 -2.24 -8.51 -10.00
CA GLY A 284 -0.94 -7.86 -9.89
C GLY A 284 -0.80 -7.10 -8.56
N SER A 285 -0.42 -7.80 -7.50
CA SER A 285 -0.08 -7.21 -6.20
C SER A 285 1.43 -7.08 -6.07
N TRP A 286 1.91 -5.89 -5.67
CA TRP A 286 3.31 -5.54 -5.76
C TRP A 286 3.91 -5.17 -4.40
N VAL A 287 5.14 -5.62 -4.19
CA VAL A 287 6.00 -5.25 -3.08
C VAL A 287 7.15 -4.38 -3.58
N PHE A 288 7.66 -3.54 -2.70
CA PHE A 288 8.64 -2.49 -3.03
C PHE A 288 9.82 -2.58 -2.09
N SER A 289 11.03 -2.34 -2.61
CA SER A 289 12.25 -2.18 -1.84
C SER A 289 13.01 -0.95 -2.32
N ASP A 290 13.61 -0.24 -1.40
CA ASP A 290 14.47 0.92 -1.58
C ASP A 290 15.92 0.56 -1.93
N VAL A 291 16.25 -0.73 -1.81
CA VAL A 291 17.55 -1.31 -2.16
C VAL A 291 17.43 -2.38 -3.24
N ASP A 292 18.55 -2.89 -3.72
CA ASP A 292 18.58 -3.99 -4.65
C ASP A 292 18.15 -5.29 -3.95
N GLY A 293 17.11 -5.93 -4.46
CA GLY A 293 16.50 -7.13 -3.86
C GLY A 293 15.66 -6.82 -2.62
N PHE A 294 15.47 -7.86 -1.81
CA PHE A 294 14.70 -7.84 -0.56
C PHE A 294 15.53 -8.47 0.57
N PRO A 295 16.55 -7.77 1.10
CA PRO A 295 17.34 -8.29 2.19
C PRO A 295 16.50 -8.53 3.44
N ALA A 296 16.93 -9.49 4.27
CA ALA A 296 16.32 -9.72 5.57
C ALA A 296 16.45 -8.49 6.47
N ARG A 297 15.39 -8.16 7.18
CA ARG A 297 15.31 -7.04 8.11
C ARG A 297 14.73 -7.52 9.43
N ASP A 298 15.41 -7.22 10.53
CA ASP A 298 14.85 -7.42 11.86
C ASP A 298 13.98 -6.19 12.20
N LEU A 299 12.68 -6.42 12.30
CA LEU A 299 11.76 -5.34 12.67
C LEU A 299 12.04 -4.87 14.10
N PRO A 300 11.93 -3.57 14.40
CA PRO A 300 11.98 -3.07 15.76
C PRO A 300 10.96 -3.78 16.64
N ASP A 301 11.32 -4.00 17.92
CA ASP A 301 10.32 -4.38 18.92
C ASP A 301 9.38 -3.19 19.16
N TYR A 302 8.20 -3.26 18.57
CA TYR A 302 7.18 -2.25 18.74
C TYR A 302 6.45 -2.34 20.08
N GLY A 303 6.84 -3.32 20.94
CA GLY A 303 6.20 -3.60 22.21
C GLY A 303 4.76 -4.09 22.03
N THR A 304 4.26 -4.84 23.00
CA THR A 304 2.83 -5.13 23.17
C THR A 304 2.12 -3.97 23.88
N GLY A 305 2.84 -2.88 24.14
CA GLY A 305 2.36 -1.72 24.90
C GLY A 305 1.18 -1.05 24.19
N ASP A 306 0.10 -0.94 24.96
CA ASP A 306 -1.12 -0.26 24.64
C ASP A 306 -0.85 1.18 24.18
N TYR A 307 -0.90 1.42 22.89
CA TYR A 307 -1.18 2.74 22.39
C TYR A 307 -2.71 2.93 22.49
N LEU A 308 -3.14 3.25 23.70
CA LEU A 308 -4.49 3.73 24.01
C LEU A 308 -4.72 5.12 23.43
#